data_9deb19815659e420a18151b547297086
#
_entry.id   9deb19815659e420a18151b547297086
#
_cell.length_a   1.000
_cell.length_b   1.000
_cell.length_c   1.000
_cell.angle_alpha   90.00
_cell.angle_beta   90.00
_cell.angle_gamma   90.00
#
_symmetry.space_group_name_H-M   'P 1'
#
loop_
_entity.id
_entity.type
_entity.pdbx_description
1 polymer ?
#
loop_
_entity_poly.entity_id
_entity_poly.type
_entity_poly.pdbx_seq_one_letter_code
_entity_poly.pdbx_strand_id
1 'polypeptide(L)' 'MNIDHLKDKFDLNELEVSILTYIKKNQKNLKNITIRQMAKDNFTSTSAIYRLCNKLKFSGYSDLIYHLSDNHHTHISTKN' A
#
# COMPACT_ATOMS: atom_id res chain seq x y z
N MET A 1 -3.38 8.42 4.87
CA MET A 1 -4.45 7.40 4.93
C MET A 1 -4.13 6.36 5.97
N ASN A 2 -5.11 6.00 6.76
CA ASN A 2 -4.92 5.04 7.85
C ASN A 2 -5.09 3.61 7.32
N ILE A 3 -4.01 2.83 7.37
CA ILE A 3 -4.02 1.47 6.86
C ILE A 3 -4.93 0.56 7.68
N ASP A 4 -4.98 0.75 8.99
CA ASP A 4 -5.85 -0.06 9.83
C ASP A 4 -7.33 0.18 9.49
N HIS A 5 -7.67 1.39 9.08
CA HIS A 5 -9.01 1.71 8.63
C HIS A 5 -9.38 0.93 7.36
N LEU A 6 -8.41 0.74 6.47
CA LEU A 6 -8.64 -0.04 5.26
C LEU A 6 -8.95 -1.50 5.59
N LYS A 7 -8.30 -2.04 6.61
CA LYS A 7 -8.56 -3.42 7.02
C LYS A 7 -9.99 -3.59 7.54
N ASP A 8 -10.54 -2.55 8.15
CA ASP A 8 -11.91 -2.58 8.67
C ASP A 8 -12.94 -2.30 7.59
N LYS A 9 -12.61 -1.42 6.66
CA LYS A 9 -13.54 -0.98 5.64
C LYS A 9 -13.77 -2.02 4.56
N PHE A 10 -12.73 -2.76 4.20
CA PHE A 10 -12.81 -3.74 3.12
C PHE A 10 -12.72 -5.15 3.68
N ASP A 11 -13.39 -6.09 3.01
CA ASP A 11 -13.36 -7.50 3.38
C ASP A 11 -12.09 -8.12 2.80
N LEU A 12 -11.02 -8.12 3.57
CA LEU A 12 -9.71 -8.55 3.11
C LEU A 12 -9.39 -9.96 3.57
N ASN A 13 -8.76 -10.75 2.70
CA ASN A 13 -8.28 -12.07 3.07
C ASN A 13 -6.93 -11.97 3.79
N GLU A 14 -6.42 -13.10 4.26
CA GLU A 14 -5.17 -13.14 5.03
C GLU A 14 -3.99 -12.56 4.27
N LEU A 15 -3.87 -12.88 2.99
CA LEU A 15 -2.79 -12.36 2.18
C LEU A 15 -2.88 -10.85 2.08
N GLU A 16 -4.06 -10.34 1.83
CA GLU A 16 -4.27 -8.89 1.68
C GLU A 16 -3.96 -8.15 2.97
N VAL A 17 -4.37 -8.70 4.10
CA VAL A 17 -4.04 -8.14 5.41
C VAL A 17 -2.54 -8.15 5.62
N SER A 18 -1.88 -9.25 5.24
CA SER A 18 -0.43 -9.37 5.35
C SER A 18 0.29 -8.32 4.53
N ILE A 19 -0.17 -8.08 3.31
CA ILE A 19 0.41 -7.05 2.45
C ILE A 19 0.24 -5.67 3.07
N LEU A 20 -0.93 -5.36 3.60
CA LEU A 20 -1.14 -4.05 4.23
C LEU A 20 -0.30 -3.89 5.49
N THR A 21 -0.07 -4.96 6.23
CA THR A 21 0.81 -4.92 7.39
C THR A 21 2.25 -4.62 6.97
N TYR A 22 2.70 -5.24 5.88
CA TYR A 22 4.01 -4.97 5.29
C TYR A 22 4.11 -3.49 4.87
N ILE A 23 3.09 -2.97 4.23
CA ILE A 23 3.06 -1.57 3.81
C ILE A 23 3.16 -0.65 5.01
N LYS A 24 2.43 -0.94 6.07
CA LYS A 24 2.45 -0.13 7.28
C LYS A 24 3.85 -0.08 7.90
N LYS A 25 4.53 -1.22 7.94
CA LYS A 25 5.87 -1.30 8.51
C LYS A 25 6.89 -0.54 7.68
N ASN A 26 6.64 -0.36 6.40
CA ASN A 26 7.59 0.23 5.48
C ASN A 26 7.14 1.59 4.93
N GLN A 27 6.23 2.25 5.60
CA GLN A 27 5.64 3.49 5.08
C GLN A 27 6.68 4.56 4.76
N LYS A 28 7.71 4.68 5.54
CA LYS A 28 8.73 5.69 5.31
C LYS A 28 9.61 5.42 4.10
N ASN A 29 9.66 4.16 3.70
CA ASN A 29 10.50 3.74 2.57
C ASN A 29 9.66 3.24 1.40
N LEU A 30 8.36 3.42 1.47
CA LEU A 30 7.42 2.79 0.53
C LEU A 30 7.68 3.21 -0.91
N LYS A 31 8.05 4.45 -1.15
CA LYS A 31 8.32 4.94 -2.49
C LYS A 31 9.49 4.26 -3.17
N ASN A 32 10.36 3.63 -2.40
CA ASN A 32 11.53 2.93 -2.94
C ASN A 32 11.27 1.44 -3.16
N ILE A 33 10.08 0.97 -2.88
CA ILE A 33 9.73 -0.44 -3.03
C ILE A 33 8.95 -0.61 -4.32
N THR A 34 9.50 -1.41 -5.25
CA THR A 34 8.78 -1.69 -6.50
C THR A 34 7.69 -2.71 -6.25
N ILE A 35 6.74 -2.79 -7.17
CA ILE A 35 5.69 -3.78 -7.07
C ILE A 35 6.26 -5.21 -7.06
N ARG A 36 7.33 -5.43 -7.82
CA ARG A 36 7.98 -6.75 -7.86
C ARG A 36 8.61 -7.08 -6.52
N GLN A 37 9.26 -6.12 -5.88
CA GLN A 37 9.84 -6.35 -4.56
C GLN A 37 8.76 -6.62 -3.53
N MET A 38 7.67 -5.87 -3.58
CA MET A 38 6.57 -6.08 -2.64
C MET A 38 5.96 -7.47 -2.82
N ALA A 39 5.77 -7.89 -4.05
CA ALA A 39 5.24 -9.24 -4.32
C ALA A 39 6.18 -10.31 -3.78
N LYS A 40 7.47 -10.16 -4.04
CA LYS A 40 8.47 -11.11 -3.58
C LYS A 40 8.52 -11.20 -2.05
N ASP A 41 8.51 -10.05 -1.39
CA ASP A 41 8.59 -10.00 0.07
C ASP A 41 7.34 -10.59 0.74
N ASN A 42 6.23 -10.61 0.01
CA ASN A 42 4.98 -11.16 0.53
C ASN A 42 4.66 -12.53 -0.05
N PHE A 43 5.63 -13.14 -0.73
CA PHE A 43 5.51 -14.48 -1.29
C PHE A 43 4.32 -14.63 -2.23
N THR A 44 4.12 -13.64 -3.08
CA THR A 44 2.98 -13.62 -3.98
C THR A 44 3.38 -13.04 -5.35
N SER A 45 2.41 -12.83 -6.23
CA SER A 45 2.65 -12.31 -7.57
C SER A 45 2.32 -10.83 -7.65
N THR A 46 2.83 -10.17 -8.69
CA THR A 46 2.46 -8.78 -8.95
C THR A 46 0.96 -8.66 -9.25
N SER A 47 0.38 -9.69 -9.87
CA SER A 47 -1.06 -9.70 -10.14
C SER A 47 -1.87 -9.62 -8.86
N ALA A 48 -1.42 -10.30 -7.80
CA ALA A 48 -2.11 -10.24 -6.52
C ALA A 48 -2.05 -8.83 -5.93
N ILE A 49 -0.90 -8.14 -6.09
CA ILE A 49 -0.77 -6.77 -5.62
C ILE A 49 -1.72 -5.84 -6.40
N TYR A 50 -1.80 -6.01 -7.73
CA TYR A 50 -2.71 -5.21 -8.55
C TYR A 50 -4.17 -5.45 -8.15
N ARG A 51 -4.53 -6.69 -7.87
CA ARG A 51 -5.90 -6.99 -7.42
C ARG A 51 -6.21 -6.30 -6.11
N LEU A 52 -5.24 -6.24 -5.20
CA LEU A 52 -5.44 -5.53 -3.96
C LEU A 52 -5.63 -4.03 -4.21
N CYS A 53 -4.83 -3.45 -5.10
CA CYS A 53 -4.99 -2.04 -5.46
C CYS A 53 -6.41 -1.77 -5.94
N ASN A 54 -6.91 -2.60 -6.83
CA ASN A 54 -8.26 -2.44 -7.36
C ASN A 54 -9.32 -2.61 -6.28
N LYS A 55 -9.12 -3.54 -5.38
CA LYS A 55 -10.06 -3.80 -4.29
C LYS A 55 -10.15 -2.60 -3.36
N LEU A 56 -9.02 -1.94 -3.12
CA LEU A 56 -8.97 -0.75 -2.28
C LEU A 56 -9.37 0.52 -3.03
N LYS A 57 -9.77 0.39 -4.28
CA LYS A 57 -10.24 1.51 -5.12
C LYS A 57 -9.14 2.46 -5.56
N PHE A 58 -7.91 1.96 -5.61
CA PHE A 58 -6.80 2.71 -6.19
C PHE A 58 -6.70 2.38 -7.68
N SER A 59 -6.19 3.32 -8.47
CA SER A 59 -6.06 3.14 -9.92
C SER A 59 -4.92 2.21 -10.31
N GLY A 60 -3.99 1.98 -9.42
CA GLY A 60 -2.85 1.09 -9.67
C GLY A 60 -1.85 1.18 -8.54
N TYR A 61 -0.67 0.61 -8.77
CA TYR A 61 0.36 0.54 -7.73
C TYR A 61 0.88 1.93 -7.33
N SER A 62 1.10 2.81 -8.31
CA SER A 62 1.58 4.16 -8.01
C SER A 62 0.59 4.93 -7.15
N ASP A 63 -0.69 4.75 -7.41
CA ASP A 63 -1.74 5.40 -6.65
C ASP A 63 -1.76 4.87 -5.21
N LEU A 64 -1.62 3.56 -5.05
CA LEU A 64 -1.53 2.95 -3.73
C LEU A 64 -0.35 3.51 -2.95
N ILE A 65 0.82 3.57 -3.58
CA ILE A 65 2.03 4.07 -2.95
C ILE A 65 1.86 5.54 -2.54
N TYR A 66 1.30 6.35 -3.42
CA TYR A 66 1.08 7.76 -3.14
C TYR A 66 0.22 7.95 -1.88
N HIS A 67 -0.88 7.23 -1.79
CA HIS A 67 -1.82 7.41 -0.70
C HIS A 67 -1.37 6.77 0.61
N LEU A 68 -0.57 5.71 0.54
CA LEU A 68 -0.17 4.98 1.75
C LEU A 68 1.22 5.33 2.27
N SER A 69 1.98 6.12 1.52
CA SER A 69 3.31 6.54 1.92
C SER A 69 3.24 7.67 2.96
N ASP A 70 4.13 7.65 3.92
CA ASP A 70 4.22 8.70 4.92
C ASP A 70 4.65 10.03 4.33
N ASN A 71 5.34 10.02 3.23
CA ASN A 71 5.87 11.24 2.63
C ASN A 71 4.82 12.19 2.15
N HIS A 72 3.63 11.70 1.92
CA HIS A 72 2.55 12.46 1.43
C HIS A 72 2.15 13.55 2.39
N HIS A 73 2.14 13.33 3.69
CA HIS A 73 1.78 14.33 4.56
C HIS A 73 2.85 15.38 4.79
N THR A 74 4.10 15.04 4.66
CA THR A 74 5.20 15.97 4.71
C THR A 74 5.09 16.96 3.57
N HIS A 75 4.76 16.46 2.41
CA HIS A 75 4.57 17.28 1.24
C HIS A 75 3.50 18.32 1.44
N ILE A 76 2.40 17.96 2.02
CA ILE A 76 1.31 18.86 2.26
C ILE A 76 1.74 19.98 3.20
N SER A 77 2.46 19.66 4.21
CA SER A 77 2.83 20.64 5.19
C SER A 77 3.79 21.67 4.67
N THR A 78 4.52 21.40 3.63
CA THR A 78 5.48 22.33 3.10
C THR A 78 4.91 23.31 2.15
N LYS A 79 3.76 23.15 1.79
CA LYS A 79 3.22 24.00 0.85
C LYS A 79 3.07 25.32 1.27
N ASN A 80 3.26 25.37 1.82
CA ASN A 80 3.20 26.56 2.07
C ASN A 80 3.30 27.30 1.85
#